data_53a8b5a94916b5e5f7b59a92c84e1fda
#
_entry.id   53a8b5a94916b5e5f7b59a92c84e1fda
#
_cell.length_a   1.000
_cell.length_b   1.000
_cell.length_c   1.000
_cell.angle_alpha   90.00
_cell.angle_beta   90.00
_cell.angle_gamma   90.00
#
_symmetry.space_group_name_H-M   'P 1'
#
loop_
_entity.id
_entity.type
_entity.pdbx_description
1 polymer ?
#
loop_
_entity_poly.entity_id
_entity_poly.type
_entity_poly.pdbx_seq_one_letter_code
_entity_poly.pdbx_strand_id
1 'polypeptide(L)'
;CGLVLIAALFVIRRFCFGLSFDYHSNDIIILILANLALFGGLAWMLSRDNLILRLLLILLVIAVKAVDSYAPALLDFVPDCGPVSWLFQWDFLQYLVIALTASIVGDLLLLEQESPDRWDAKRCVSAFICLAAVLFQLWALSARQIRIDLLVTLVLALSFILLNLRSWGIYTRIGYIGFLALMMGINLDPLDGGITKDFCNLSYLLTTCGASALMTAFLMMLERHLELE
;
A
#
# COMPACT_ATOMS: atom_id res chain seq x y z
N CYS A 1 -22.14 -6.67 -18.74
CA CYS A 1 -22.94 -7.72 -18.03
C CYS A 1 -22.93 -7.56 -16.51
N GLY A 2 -21.77 -7.28 -15.85
CA GLY A 2 -21.69 -7.20 -14.37
C GLY A 2 -22.57 -6.11 -13.75
N LEU A 3 -22.55 -4.88 -14.28
CA LEU A 3 -23.38 -3.77 -13.78
C LEU A 3 -24.88 -4.04 -13.87
N VAL A 4 -25.32 -4.71 -14.94
CA VAL A 4 -26.73 -5.11 -15.11
C VAL A 4 -27.13 -6.14 -14.07
N LEU A 5 -26.26 -7.10 -13.77
CA LEU A 5 -26.50 -8.10 -12.73
C LEU A 5 -26.60 -7.46 -11.35
N ILE A 6 -25.69 -6.56 -11.04
CA ILE A 6 -25.70 -5.80 -9.76
C ILE A 6 -27.00 -4.99 -9.64
N ALA A 7 -27.38 -4.24 -10.67
CA ALA A 7 -28.62 -3.47 -10.68
C ALA A 7 -29.85 -4.39 -10.50
N ALA A 8 -29.87 -5.54 -11.19
CA ALA A 8 -30.94 -6.53 -11.04
C ALA A 8 -31.02 -7.08 -9.61
N LEU A 9 -29.88 -7.38 -8.98
CA LEU A 9 -29.85 -7.85 -7.58
C LEU A 9 -30.37 -6.77 -6.60
N PHE A 10 -30.04 -5.50 -6.81
CA PHE A 10 -30.60 -4.39 -6.02
C PHE A 10 -32.11 -4.26 -6.18
N VAL A 11 -32.61 -4.39 -7.41
CA VAL A 11 -34.05 -4.35 -7.70
C VAL A 11 -34.76 -5.53 -7.02
N ILE A 12 -34.23 -6.74 -7.15
CA ILE A 12 -34.80 -7.94 -6.50
C ILE A 12 -34.79 -7.76 -4.97
N ARG A 13 -33.67 -7.31 -4.39
CA ARG A 13 -33.58 -7.06 -2.94
C ARG A 13 -34.64 -6.07 -2.47
N ARG A 14 -34.87 -4.98 -3.22
CA ARG A 14 -35.85 -3.95 -2.89
C ARG A 14 -37.28 -4.44 -3.02
N PHE A 15 -37.62 -5.07 -4.14
CA PHE A 15 -39.02 -5.41 -4.47
C PHE A 15 -39.47 -6.76 -3.90
N CYS A 16 -38.58 -7.76 -3.83
CA CYS A 16 -38.94 -9.09 -3.34
C CYS A 16 -38.77 -9.21 -1.81
N PHE A 17 -37.80 -8.53 -1.24
CA PHE A 17 -37.48 -8.66 0.19
C PHE A 17 -37.81 -7.40 1.00
N GLY A 18 -38.23 -6.31 0.38
CA GLY A 18 -38.54 -5.04 1.06
C GLY A 18 -37.33 -4.36 1.75
N LEU A 19 -36.10 -4.87 1.49
CA LEU A 19 -34.89 -4.40 2.13
C LEU A 19 -34.36 -3.15 1.41
N SER A 20 -34.28 -2.03 2.11
CA SER A 20 -33.54 -0.84 1.65
C SER A 20 -32.03 -1.12 1.74
N PHE A 21 -31.25 -0.43 0.90
CA PHE A 21 -29.81 -0.40 1.08
C PHE A 21 -29.50 0.48 2.28
N ASP A 22 -28.95 -0.13 3.31
CA ASP A 22 -28.43 0.56 4.47
C ASP A 22 -26.94 0.21 4.58
N TYR A 23 -26.08 1.22 4.38
CA TYR A 23 -24.65 1.03 4.44
C TYR A 23 -24.15 0.78 5.88
N HIS A 24 -24.87 1.25 6.89
CA HIS A 24 -24.56 1.00 8.30
C HIS A 24 -24.75 -0.47 8.71
N SER A 25 -25.54 -1.22 7.96
CA SER A 25 -25.74 -2.66 8.20
C SER A 25 -24.67 -3.54 7.56
N ASN A 26 -23.78 -2.97 6.75
CA ASN A 26 -22.69 -3.71 6.10
C ASN A 26 -21.40 -3.59 6.91
N ASP A 27 -20.55 -4.61 6.77
CA ASP A 27 -19.20 -4.57 7.35
C ASP A 27 -18.39 -3.44 6.69
N ILE A 28 -17.76 -2.61 7.51
CA ILE A 28 -16.92 -1.49 7.06
C ILE A 28 -15.81 -1.95 6.11
N ILE A 29 -15.31 -3.18 6.29
CA ILE A 29 -14.26 -3.75 5.42
C ILE A 29 -14.78 -3.91 3.99
N ILE A 30 -16.04 -4.35 3.83
CA ILE A 30 -16.65 -4.52 2.50
C ILE A 30 -16.79 -3.15 1.81
N LEU A 31 -17.16 -2.11 2.55
CA LEU A 31 -17.27 -0.74 2.02
C LEU A 31 -15.91 -0.19 1.60
N ILE A 32 -14.87 -0.39 2.40
CA ILE A 32 -13.49 -0.03 2.06
C ILE A 32 -13.05 -0.73 0.78
N LEU A 33 -13.25 -2.04 0.69
CA LEU A 33 -12.88 -2.83 -0.50
C LEU A 33 -13.65 -2.40 -1.75
N ALA A 34 -14.94 -2.08 -1.63
CA ALA A 34 -15.75 -1.58 -2.73
C ALA A 34 -15.25 -0.21 -3.23
N ASN A 35 -14.91 0.70 -2.32
CA ASN A 35 -14.31 1.99 -2.66
C ASN A 35 -12.95 1.82 -3.33
N LEU A 36 -12.09 0.95 -2.79
CA LEU A 36 -10.80 0.62 -3.37
C LEU A 36 -10.92 0.03 -4.78
N ALA A 37 -11.84 -0.90 -4.99
CA ALA A 37 -12.07 -1.50 -6.29
C ALA A 37 -12.52 -0.44 -7.33
N LEU A 38 -13.43 0.46 -6.93
CA LEU A 38 -13.92 1.51 -7.82
C LEU A 38 -12.85 2.58 -8.09
N PHE A 39 -12.42 3.28 -7.05
CA PHE A 39 -11.50 4.42 -7.20
C PHE A 39 -10.08 4.00 -7.51
N GLY A 40 -9.61 2.89 -6.94
CA GLY A 40 -8.30 2.31 -7.25
C GLY A 40 -8.24 1.82 -8.69
N GLY A 41 -9.30 1.15 -9.17
CA GLY A 41 -9.42 0.73 -10.55
C GLY A 41 -9.43 1.92 -11.52
N LEU A 42 -10.21 2.97 -11.24
CA LEU A 42 -10.24 4.20 -12.04
C LEU A 42 -8.88 4.91 -12.02
N ALA A 43 -8.27 5.10 -10.87
CA ALA A 43 -6.97 5.73 -10.72
C ALA A 43 -5.87 4.96 -11.46
N TRP A 44 -5.90 3.62 -11.37
CA TRP A 44 -4.98 2.76 -12.13
C TRP A 44 -5.21 2.86 -13.63
N MET A 45 -6.45 2.82 -14.11
CA MET A 45 -6.78 2.97 -15.53
C MET A 45 -6.30 4.30 -16.10
N LEU A 46 -6.49 5.39 -15.36
CA LEU A 46 -6.06 6.73 -15.76
C LEU A 46 -4.52 6.89 -15.77
N SER A 47 -3.84 6.18 -14.88
CA SER A 47 -2.38 6.29 -14.69
C SER A 47 -1.59 5.11 -15.21
N ARG A 48 -2.23 4.15 -15.90
CA ARG A 48 -1.63 2.89 -16.35
C ARG A 48 -0.33 3.11 -17.13
N ASP A 49 -0.34 4.03 -18.08
CA ASP A 49 0.80 4.28 -18.96
C ASP A 49 1.69 5.43 -18.49
N ASN A 50 1.39 6.01 -17.32
CA ASN A 50 2.11 7.17 -16.79
C ASN A 50 2.42 7.01 -15.29
N LEU A 51 3.63 6.52 -15.01
CA LEU A 51 4.11 6.33 -13.64
C LEU A 51 4.14 7.64 -12.84
N ILE A 52 4.46 8.77 -13.50
CA ILE A 52 4.52 10.09 -12.84
C ILE A 52 3.12 10.48 -12.35
N LEU A 53 2.11 10.30 -13.20
CA LEU A 53 0.71 10.57 -12.82
C LEU A 53 0.30 9.69 -11.63
N ARG A 54 0.69 8.40 -11.61
CA ARG A 54 0.38 7.49 -10.50
C ARG A 54 1.05 7.93 -9.21
N LEU A 55 2.32 8.34 -9.26
CA LEU A 55 3.01 8.90 -8.11
C LEU A 55 2.36 10.20 -7.62
N LEU A 56 1.93 11.07 -8.54
CA LEU A 56 1.19 12.29 -8.17
C LEU A 56 -0.15 11.97 -7.50
N LEU A 57 -0.88 10.95 -7.95
CA LEU A 57 -2.11 10.50 -7.29
C LEU A 57 -1.83 9.97 -5.88
N ILE A 58 -0.76 9.18 -5.69
CA ILE A 58 -0.35 8.73 -4.35
C ILE A 58 -0.03 9.92 -3.46
N LEU A 59 0.78 10.86 -3.95
CA LEU A 59 1.14 12.08 -3.21
C LEU A 59 -0.08 12.94 -2.88
N LEU A 60 -1.04 13.04 -3.79
CA LEU A 60 -2.29 13.77 -3.56
C LEU A 60 -3.09 13.14 -2.41
N VAL A 61 -3.24 11.81 -2.41
CA VAL A 61 -3.96 11.12 -1.32
C VAL A 61 -3.23 11.29 0.01
N ILE A 62 -1.89 11.19 0.02
CA ILE A 62 -1.07 11.45 1.21
C ILE A 62 -1.25 12.89 1.69
N ALA A 63 -1.22 13.87 0.77
CA ALA A 63 -1.40 15.28 1.12
C ALA A 63 -2.79 15.54 1.71
N VAL A 64 -3.85 15.00 1.12
CA VAL A 64 -5.20 15.13 1.64
C VAL A 64 -5.30 14.49 3.04
N LYS A 65 -4.74 13.29 3.24
CA LYS A 65 -4.73 12.65 4.56
C LYS A 65 -3.92 13.44 5.59
N ALA A 66 -2.80 14.04 5.18
CA ALA A 66 -2.04 14.92 6.06
C ALA A 66 -2.86 16.16 6.46
N VAL A 67 -3.58 16.77 5.52
CA VAL A 67 -4.48 17.91 5.83
C VAL A 67 -5.57 17.48 6.77
N ASP A 68 -6.23 16.35 6.54
CA ASP A 68 -7.25 15.79 7.42
C ASP A 68 -6.73 15.58 8.84
N SER A 69 -5.51 15.05 8.99
CA SER A 69 -4.91 14.76 10.29
C SER A 69 -4.41 15.99 11.04
N TYR A 70 -3.84 17.00 10.33
CA TYR A 70 -3.15 18.13 10.96
C TYR A 70 -3.91 19.46 10.85
N ALA A 71 -4.84 19.59 9.91
CA ALA A 71 -5.59 20.81 9.67
C ALA A 71 -7.01 20.51 9.13
N PRO A 72 -7.86 19.75 9.87
CA PRO A 72 -9.17 19.28 9.38
C PRO A 72 -10.08 20.42 8.92
N ALA A 73 -10.00 21.57 9.54
CA ALA A 73 -10.79 22.76 9.14
C ALA A 73 -10.57 23.21 7.68
N LEU A 74 -9.46 22.80 7.05
CA LEU A 74 -9.24 23.08 5.62
C LEU A 74 -10.07 22.18 4.70
N LEU A 75 -10.61 21.08 5.19
CA LEU A 75 -11.46 20.16 4.43
C LEU A 75 -12.97 20.40 4.68
N ASP A 76 -13.34 21.30 5.57
CA ASP A 76 -14.75 21.62 5.88
C ASP A 76 -15.55 22.15 4.67
N PHE A 77 -14.84 22.56 3.60
CA PHE A 77 -15.48 22.99 2.35
C PHE A 77 -15.94 21.82 1.46
N VAL A 78 -15.53 20.58 1.77
CA VAL A 78 -15.95 19.41 0.98
C VAL A 78 -17.43 19.19 1.20
N PRO A 79 -18.28 19.39 0.19
CA PRO A 79 -19.72 19.32 0.36
C PRO A 79 -20.14 17.91 0.77
N ASP A 80 -21.04 17.85 1.73
CA ASP A 80 -21.69 16.61 2.09
C ASP A 80 -22.54 16.15 0.89
N CYS A 81 -22.08 15.08 0.22
CA CYS A 81 -22.69 14.58 -1.01
C CYS A 81 -24.08 13.93 -0.81
N GLY A 82 -24.72 14.16 0.34
CA GLY A 82 -26.07 13.67 0.65
C GLY A 82 -26.18 12.16 0.55
N PRO A 83 -27.11 11.59 -0.24
CA PRO A 83 -27.35 10.13 -0.28
C PRO A 83 -26.18 9.31 -0.83
N VAL A 84 -25.13 9.94 -1.37
CA VAL A 84 -23.93 9.31 -1.93
C VAL A 84 -22.71 9.55 -1.03
N SER A 85 -22.87 10.16 0.15
CA SER A 85 -21.76 10.46 1.07
C SER A 85 -20.95 9.21 1.46
N TRP A 86 -21.59 8.05 1.53
CA TRP A 86 -20.93 6.78 1.79
C TRP A 86 -19.92 6.35 0.71
N LEU A 87 -20.02 6.88 -0.50
CA LEU A 87 -19.12 6.59 -1.61
C LEU A 87 -17.86 7.46 -1.57
N PHE A 88 -17.95 8.66 -0.97
CA PHE A 88 -16.86 9.65 -0.91
C PHE A 88 -16.45 9.92 0.54
N GLN A 89 -16.06 8.88 1.25
CA GLN A 89 -15.47 9.05 2.58
C GLN A 89 -13.95 9.02 2.48
N TRP A 90 -13.30 10.08 2.95
CA TRP A 90 -11.83 10.18 2.97
C TRP A 90 -11.19 9.03 3.73
N ASP A 91 -11.83 8.55 4.79
CA ASP A 91 -11.41 7.39 5.56
C ASP A 91 -11.28 6.11 4.73
N PHE A 92 -12.02 5.98 3.64
CA PHE A 92 -11.90 4.84 2.72
C PHE A 92 -10.89 5.11 1.61
N LEU A 93 -10.83 6.34 1.11
CA LEU A 93 -9.95 6.72 0.01
C LEU A 93 -8.47 6.74 0.40
N GLN A 94 -8.13 6.93 1.67
CA GLN A 94 -6.75 6.86 2.15
C GLN A 94 -6.05 5.53 1.82
N TYR A 95 -6.79 4.42 1.75
CA TYR A 95 -6.25 3.11 1.37
C TYR A 95 -5.80 3.03 -0.10
N LEU A 96 -6.14 4.04 -0.93
CA LEU A 96 -5.60 4.15 -2.30
C LEU A 96 -4.07 4.23 -2.32
N VAL A 97 -3.43 4.74 -1.27
CA VAL A 97 -1.97 4.74 -1.13
C VAL A 97 -1.44 3.32 -1.27
N ILE A 98 -2.06 2.35 -0.56
CA ILE A 98 -1.66 0.94 -0.61
C ILE A 98 -1.94 0.36 -2.00
N ALA A 99 -3.15 0.57 -2.53
CA ALA A 99 -3.56 0.00 -3.82
C ALA A 99 -2.71 0.50 -4.99
N LEU A 100 -2.44 1.81 -5.04
CA LEU A 100 -1.63 2.41 -6.11
C LEU A 100 -0.15 2.03 -5.98
N THR A 101 0.40 1.98 -4.76
CA THR A 101 1.77 1.50 -4.53
C THR A 101 1.90 0.04 -4.93
N ALA A 102 0.95 -0.81 -4.55
CA ALA A 102 0.92 -2.22 -4.95
C ALA A 102 0.80 -2.38 -6.48
N SER A 103 0.07 -1.48 -7.17
CA SER A 103 -0.02 -1.50 -8.63
C SER A 103 1.31 -1.17 -9.31
N ILE A 104 2.14 -0.29 -8.72
CA ILE A 104 3.49 -0.02 -9.24
C ILE A 104 4.36 -1.27 -9.11
N VAL A 105 4.31 -1.94 -7.96
CA VAL A 105 5.02 -3.20 -7.76
C VAL A 105 4.53 -4.26 -8.74
N GLY A 106 3.21 -4.37 -8.94
CA GLY A 106 2.62 -5.28 -9.92
C GLY A 106 3.09 -5.04 -11.36
N ASP A 107 3.14 -3.77 -11.80
CA ASP A 107 3.67 -3.42 -13.13
C ASP A 107 5.16 -3.79 -13.26
N LEU A 108 5.95 -3.58 -12.21
CA LEU A 108 7.36 -4.01 -12.21
C LEU A 108 7.48 -5.54 -12.34
N LEU A 109 6.61 -6.30 -11.68
CA LEU A 109 6.57 -7.77 -11.79
C LEU A 109 6.23 -8.22 -13.21
N LEU A 110 5.28 -7.54 -13.88
CA LEU A 110 4.89 -7.86 -15.25
C LEU A 110 6.00 -7.56 -16.28
N LEU A 111 6.89 -6.61 -15.99
CA LEU A 111 8.02 -6.27 -16.87
C LEU A 111 9.15 -7.30 -16.82
N GLU A 112 9.10 -8.26 -15.90
CA GLU A 112 10.18 -9.20 -15.63
C GLU A 112 10.20 -10.43 -16.53
N GLN A 113 9.72 -10.37 -17.74
CA GLN A 113 9.62 -11.58 -18.57
C GLN A 113 10.94 -12.21 -19.07
N GLU A 114 12.13 -11.59 -18.95
CA GLU A 114 13.27 -12.05 -19.75
C GLU A 114 14.69 -11.89 -19.20
N SER A 115 15.01 -12.05 -17.97
CA SER A 115 16.44 -12.24 -17.65
C SER A 115 16.66 -13.44 -16.73
N PRO A 116 17.28 -14.53 -17.25
CA PRO A 116 17.82 -15.59 -16.42
C PRO A 116 19.08 -15.05 -15.73
N ASP A 117 18.89 -14.15 -14.82
CA ASP A 117 19.98 -13.66 -14.00
C ASP A 117 20.35 -14.76 -13.01
N ARG A 118 21.59 -15.25 -13.12
CA ARG A 118 22.12 -16.31 -12.25
C ARG A 118 21.98 -15.93 -10.78
N TRP A 119 21.62 -16.92 -9.97
CA TRP A 119 21.66 -16.80 -8.52
C TRP A 119 23.07 -16.42 -8.07
N ASP A 120 23.23 -15.27 -7.45
CA ASP A 120 24.52 -14.78 -6.92
C ASP A 120 24.41 -14.63 -5.40
N ALA A 121 25.48 -14.82 -4.68
CA ALA A 121 25.57 -14.64 -3.23
C ALA A 121 25.03 -13.28 -2.77
N LYS A 122 25.18 -12.24 -3.59
CA LYS A 122 24.62 -10.91 -3.32
C LYS A 122 23.11 -10.93 -3.24
N ARG A 123 22.42 -11.67 -4.10
CA ARG A 123 20.95 -11.78 -4.07
C ARG A 123 20.48 -12.51 -2.84
N CYS A 124 21.17 -13.57 -2.46
CA CYS A 124 20.87 -14.28 -1.22
C CYS A 124 20.94 -13.35 -0.02
N VAL A 125 22.03 -12.59 0.10
CA VAL A 125 22.19 -11.62 1.18
C VAL A 125 21.12 -10.52 1.10
N SER A 126 20.78 -10.01 -0.09
CA SER A 126 19.72 -9.02 -0.29
C SER A 126 18.35 -9.55 0.14
N ALA A 127 18.03 -10.82 -0.18
CA ALA A 127 16.80 -11.48 0.26
C ALA A 127 16.73 -11.58 1.78
N PHE A 128 17.83 -12.01 2.42
CA PHE A 128 17.89 -12.06 3.89
C PHE A 128 17.75 -10.68 4.54
N ILE A 129 18.31 -9.62 3.95
CA ILE A 129 18.14 -8.25 4.44
C ILE A 129 16.66 -7.84 4.37
N CYS A 130 15.97 -8.12 3.27
CA CYS A 130 14.53 -7.81 3.14
C CYS A 130 13.70 -8.59 4.18
N LEU A 131 13.94 -9.89 4.33
CA LEU A 131 13.25 -10.70 5.33
C LEU A 131 13.55 -10.22 6.75
N ALA A 132 14.82 -9.95 7.07
CA ALA A 132 15.23 -9.46 8.38
C ALA A 132 14.56 -8.12 8.72
N ALA A 133 14.43 -7.21 7.73
CA ALA A 133 13.74 -5.96 7.91
C ALA A 133 12.26 -6.17 8.25
N VAL A 134 11.55 -7.05 7.55
CA VAL A 134 10.13 -7.35 7.82
C VAL A 134 9.96 -7.99 9.21
N LEU A 135 10.76 -9.00 9.54
CA LEU A 135 10.65 -9.69 10.84
C LEU A 135 11.01 -8.76 12.00
N PHE A 136 12.06 -7.94 11.81
CA PHE A 136 12.45 -6.96 12.83
C PHE A 136 11.37 -5.89 13.01
N GLN A 137 10.74 -5.42 11.93
CA GLN A 137 9.63 -4.49 11.97
C GLN A 137 8.46 -5.02 12.80
N LEU A 138 8.06 -6.28 12.57
CA LEU A 138 6.99 -6.92 13.35
C LEU A 138 7.32 -6.96 14.85
N TRP A 139 8.56 -7.31 15.18
CA TRP A 139 9.01 -7.32 16.57
C TRP A 139 9.06 -5.91 17.17
N ALA A 140 9.66 -4.94 16.48
CA ALA A 140 9.85 -3.59 16.97
C ALA A 140 8.52 -2.87 17.21
N LEU A 141 7.54 -3.05 16.31
CA LEU A 141 6.18 -2.51 16.49
C LEU A 141 5.45 -3.17 17.66
N SER A 142 5.58 -4.49 17.82
CA SER A 142 4.98 -5.18 18.97
C SER A 142 5.59 -4.74 20.32
N ALA A 143 6.90 -4.47 20.32
CA ALA A 143 7.64 -4.00 21.49
C ALA A 143 7.59 -2.48 21.69
N ARG A 144 6.97 -1.72 20.76
CA ARG A 144 6.92 -0.25 20.76
C ARG A 144 8.30 0.42 20.84
N GLN A 145 9.33 -0.18 20.22
CA GLN A 145 10.72 0.28 20.24
C GLN A 145 11.08 1.11 19.00
N ILE A 146 10.35 2.19 18.76
CA ILE A 146 10.44 2.99 17.52
C ILE A 146 11.85 3.55 17.23
N ARG A 147 12.60 3.97 18.27
CA ARG A 147 13.97 4.47 18.07
C ARG A 147 14.94 3.39 17.61
N ILE A 148 14.83 2.20 18.16
CA ILE A 148 15.64 1.06 17.75
C ILE A 148 15.23 0.59 16.36
N ASP A 149 13.92 0.61 16.09
CA ASP A 149 13.35 0.29 14.78
C ASP A 149 13.92 1.20 13.68
N LEU A 150 13.91 2.50 13.90
CA LEU A 150 14.47 3.47 12.95
C LEU A 150 15.96 3.22 12.68
N LEU A 151 16.76 2.98 13.73
CA LEU A 151 18.20 2.75 13.58
C LEU A 151 18.50 1.46 12.82
N VAL A 152 17.85 0.36 13.21
CA VAL A 152 18.08 -0.96 12.57
C VAL A 152 17.58 -0.94 11.14
N THR A 153 16.40 -0.39 10.88
CA THR A 153 15.87 -0.26 9.52
C THR A 153 16.76 0.60 8.64
N LEU A 154 17.33 1.69 9.17
CA LEU A 154 18.31 2.52 8.46
C LEU A 154 19.56 1.70 8.10
N VAL A 155 20.12 0.93 9.04
CA VAL A 155 21.30 0.09 8.79
C VAL A 155 21.01 -0.97 7.73
N LEU A 156 19.85 -1.63 7.80
CA LEU A 156 19.43 -2.61 6.80
C LEU A 156 19.22 -1.97 5.43
N ALA A 157 18.57 -0.80 5.38
CA ALA A 157 18.37 -0.05 4.14
C ALA A 157 19.70 0.35 3.49
N LEU A 158 20.63 0.91 4.28
CA LEU A 158 21.97 1.26 3.78
C LEU A 158 22.74 0.03 3.31
N SER A 159 22.69 -1.07 4.05
CA SER A 159 23.31 -2.33 3.66
C SER A 159 22.75 -2.85 2.33
N PHE A 160 21.42 -2.81 2.17
CA PHE A 160 20.75 -3.18 0.92
C PHE A 160 21.17 -2.28 -0.24
N ILE A 161 21.20 -0.96 -0.03
CA ILE A 161 21.62 0.02 -1.03
C ILE A 161 23.08 -0.22 -1.45
N LEU A 162 24.00 -0.33 -0.51
CA LEU A 162 25.42 -0.53 -0.79
C LEU A 162 25.68 -1.83 -1.54
N LEU A 163 24.96 -2.90 -1.20
CA LEU A 163 25.07 -4.18 -1.88
C LEU A 163 24.56 -4.13 -3.31
N ASN A 164 23.53 -3.31 -3.58
CA ASN A 164 22.82 -3.26 -4.85
C ASN A 164 23.09 -1.99 -5.67
N LEU A 165 24.08 -1.17 -5.34
CA LEU A 165 24.39 0.11 -6.02
C LEU A 165 24.55 -0.01 -7.55
N ARG A 166 25.02 -1.16 -8.03
CA ARG A 166 25.26 -1.39 -9.46
C ARG A 166 24.23 -2.30 -10.12
N SER A 167 23.26 -2.82 -9.35
CA SER A 167 22.22 -3.70 -9.86
C SER A 167 20.91 -2.95 -10.00
N TRP A 168 20.29 -2.99 -11.18
CA TRP A 168 19.00 -2.39 -11.46
C TRP A 168 17.91 -3.43 -11.72
N GLY A 169 18.07 -4.61 -11.14
CA GLY A 169 17.06 -5.67 -11.20
C GLY A 169 15.73 -5.24 -10.58
N ILE A 170 14.65 -5.89 -10.97
CA ILE A 170 13.29 -5.55 -10.52
C ILE A 170 13.17 -5.71 -9.01
N TYR A 171 13.70 -6.80 -8.44
CA TYR A 171 13.73 -7.01 -6.99
C TYR A 171 14.44 -5.88 -6.23
N THR A 172 15.51 -5.30 -6.84
CA THR A 172 16.24 -4.18 -6.26
C THR A 172 15.36 -2.91 -6.23
N ARG A 173 14.63 -2.65 -7.30
CA ARG A 173 13.69 -1.50 -7.37
C ARG A 173 12.57 -1.65 -6.37
N ILE A 174 11.98 -2.84 -6.25
CA ILE A 174 10.93 -3.12 -5.27
C ILE A 174 11.48 -2.98 -3.85
N GLY A 175 12.70 -3.48 -3.59
CA GLY A 175 13.37 -3.30 -2.31
C GLY A 175 13.62 -1.83 -1.95
N TYR A 176 14.03 -0.98 -2.91
CA TYR A 176 14.19 0.46 -2.68
C TYR A 176 12.87 1.14 -2.34
N ILE A 177 11.79 0.81 -3.07
CA ILE A 177 10.44 1.32 -2.77
C ILE A 177 10.02 0.87 -1.36
N GLY A 178 10.27 -0.40 -1.03
CA GLY A 178 9.95 -0.97 0.27
C GLY A 178 10.67 -0.26 1.43
N PHE A 179 12.00 -0.11 1.33
CA PHE A 179 12.77 0.59 2.37
C PHE A 179 12.41 2.07 2.47
N LEU A 180 12.18 2.74 1.34
CA LEU A 180 11.77 4.15 1.35
C LEU A 180 10.43 4.33 2.07
N ALA A 181 9.42 3.54 1.70
CA ALA A 181 8.09 3.62 2.32
C ALA A 181 8.15 3.25 3.81
N LEU A 182 8.90 2.21 4.17
CA LEU A 182 9.08 1.78 5.56
C LEU A 182 9.73 2.88 6.41
N MET A 183 10.84 3.46 5.93
CA MET A 183 11.54 4.56 6.60
C MET A 183 10.64 5.78 6.76
N MET A 184 9.87 6.15 5.72
CA MET A 184 8.91 7.26 5.83
C MET A 184 7.84 6.96 6.88
N GLY A 185 7.28 5.75 6.89
CA GLY A 185 6.26 5.35 7.86
C GLY A 185 6.75 5.41 9.31
N ILE A 186 7.95 4.87 9.59
CA ILE A 186 8.55 4.90 10.94
C ILE A 186 8.83 6.34 11.39
N ASN A 187 9.31 7.20 10.49
CA ASN A 187 9.59 8.60 10.82
C ASN A 187 8.32 9.42 11.11
N LEU A 188 7.17 9.03 10.56
CA LEU A 188 5.88 9.68 10.82
C LEU A 188 5.24 9.22 12.14
N ASP A 189 5.67 8.09 12.71
CA ASP A 189 5.11 7.55 13.95
C ASP A 189 4.98 8.57 15.09
N PRO A 190 6.02 9.39 15.41
CA PRO A 190 5.92 10.39 16.48
C PRO A 190 4.93 11.53 16.16
N LEU A 191 4.70 11.83 14.89
CA LEU A 191 3.79 12.88 14.44
C LEU A 191 2.34 12.40 14.46
N ASP A 192 2.11 11.14 14.13
CA ASP A 192 0.80 10.50 14.06
C ASP A 192 0.30 9.94 15.42
N GLY A 193 1.09 10.10 16.48
CA GLY A 193 0.74 9.56 17.80
C GLY A 193 0.90 8.04 17.92
N GLY A 194 1.67 7.44 17.04
CA GLY A 194 1.97 6.02 16.98
C GLY A 194 1.35 5.33 15.76
N ILE A 195 2.01 4.26 15.28
CA ILE A 195 1.50 3.43 14.18
C ILE A 195 0.27 2.67 14.67
N THR A 196 -0.92 3.06 14.21
CA THR A 196 -2.19 2.45 14.61
C THR A 196 -3.06 2.08 13.42
N LYS A 197 -3.67 0.90 13.50
CA LYS A 197 -4.60 0.40 12.48
C LYS A 197 -5.97 1.09 12.59
N ASP A 198 -6.42 1.37 13.82
CA ASP A 198 -7.81 1.79 14.07
C ASP A 198 -8.14 3.14 13.45
N PHE A 199 -7.16 4.05 13.42
CA PHE A 199 -7.27 5.36 12.77
C PHE A 199 -6.67 5.38 11.36
N CYS A 200 -6.05 4.27 10.93
CA CYS A 200 -5.39 4.12 9.63
C CYS A 200 -4.53 5.36 9.27
N ASN A 201 -3.63 5.73 10.19
CA ASN A 201 -2.78 6.91 10.01
C ASN A 201 -1.73 6.73 8.91
N LEU A 202 -1.10 7.83 8.48
CA LEU A 202 -0.10 7.81 7.40
C LEU A 202 1.08 6.90 7.70
N SER A 203 1.54 6.91 8.95
CA SER A 203 2.62 6.03 9.42
C SER A 203 2.26 4.55 9.22
N TYR A 204 1.03 4.15 9.54
CA TYR A 204 0.54 2.79 9.31
C TYR A 204 0.49 2.43 7.82
N LEU A 205 -0.09 3.31 6.99
CA LEU A 205 -0.19 3.07 5.54
C LEU A 205 1.17 2.86 4.90
N LEU A 206 2.12 3.76 5.18
CA LEU A 206 3.46 3.70 4.58
C LEU A 206 4.29 2.53 5.13
N THR A 207 4.21 2.24 6.42
CA THR A 207 4.89 1.09 7.03
C THR A 207 4.38 -0.21 6.43
N THR A 208 3.06 -0.34 6.26
CA THR A 208 2.44 -1.53 5.65
C THR A 208 2.84 -1.68 4.18
N CYS A 209 2.84 -0.60 3.40
CA CYS A 209 3.33 -0.60 2.01
C CYS A 209 4.79 -1.04 1.95
N GLY A 210 5.64 -0.49 2.82
CA GLY A 210 7.05 -0.80 2.86
C GLY A 210 7.32 -2.27 3.20
N ALA A 211 6.71 -2.78 4.26
CA ALA A 211 6.85 -4.17 4.68
C ALA A 211 6.34 -5.15 3.60
N SER A 212 5.21 -4.84 2.96
CA SER A 212 4.65 -5.66 1.87
C SER A 212 5.57 -5.68 0.65
N ALA A 213 6.14 -4.54 0.25
CA ALA A 213 7.07 -4.47 -0.86
C ALA A 213 8.38 -5.25 -0.58
N LEU A 214 8.93 -5.14 0.64
CA LEU A 214 10.11 -5.91 1.05
C LEU A 214 9.84 -7.42 1.07
N MET A 215 8.67 -7.82 1.55
CA MET A 215 8.26 -9.23 1.53
C MET A 215 8.10 -9.74 0.09
N THR A 216 7.54 -8.93 -0.80
CA THR A 216 7.44 -9.27 -2.23
C THR A 216 8.83 -9.43 -2.86
N ALA A 217 9.77 -8.50 -2.59
CA ALA A 217 11.14 -8.60 -3.07
C ALA A 217 11.84 -9.88 -2.57
N PHE A 218 11.63 -10.23 -1.29
CA PHE A 218 12.15 -11.47 -0.72
C PHE A 218 11.57 -12.71 -1.42
N LEU A 219 10.24 -12.78 -1.56
CA LEU A 219 9.58 -13.93 -2.18
C LEU A 219 9.99 -14.13 -3.65
N MET A 220 10.14 -13.05 -4.41
CA MET A 220 10.65 -13.12 -5.78
C MET A 220 12.06 -13.71 -5.84
N MET A 221 12.94 -13.27 -4.94
CA MET A 221 14.30 -13.81 -4.87
C MET A 221 14.31 -15.28 -4.46
N LEU A 222 13.40 -15.68 -3.57
CA LEU A 222 13.25 -17.06 -3.11
C LEU A 222 12.70 -17.98 -4.21
N GLU A 223 11.65 -17.57 -4.91
CA GLU A 223 11.02 -18.31 -5.99
C GLU A 223 12.03 -18.67 -7.08
N ARG A 224 12.83 -17.70 -7.50
CA ARG A 224 13.90 -17.94 -8.49
C ARG A 224 15.00 -18.87 -8.00
N HIS A 225 15.25 -18.91 -6.70
CA HIS A 225 16.20 -19.88 -6.16
C HIS A 225 15.68 -21.31 -6.30
N LEU A 226 14.38 -21.49 -6.03
CA LEU A 226 13.72 -22.81 -6.09
C LEU A 226 13.52 -23.30 -7.53
N GLU A 227 13.37 -22.42 -8.51
CA GLU A 227 13.24 -22.80 -9.93
C GLU A 227 14.58 -23.20 -10.57
N LEU A 228 15.71 -22.85 -9.96
CA LEU A 228 17.05 -23.15 -10.46
C LEU A 228 17.62 -24.47 -9.91
N GLU A 229 16.93 -25.13 -9.00
CA GLU A 229 17.20 -26.49 -8.53
C GLU A 229 16.35 -27.53 -9.29
#